data_78cf9ea0a57d7f236c434c342c1ac25f
#
_entry.id   78cf9ea0a57d7f236c434c342c1ac25f
#
_cell.length_a   1.000
_cell.length_b   1.000
_cell.length_c   1.000
_cell.angle_alpha   90.00
_cell.angle_beta   90.00
_cell.angle_gamma   90.00
#
_symmetry.space_group_name_H-M   'P 1'
#
loop_
_entity.id
_entity.type
_entity.pdbx_description
1 polymer ?
#
loop_
_entity_poly.entity_id
_entity_poly.type
_entity_poly.pdbx_seq_one_letter_code
_entity_poly.pdbx_strand_id
1 'polypeptide(L)'
;IKQLEGAYFIHSAGFVNLSTDIDQQDKIFHENTFHTKSIFNVVSPYVKKFIYISTAFSSGIRSGLISNDFHNLEVPLAHRNAYEQAKFHAEAFIKKECEKLNLPYQILRPSVIGGKMLSHDNRYFIPKHSVIYLVAKFFHFTAQLRELQDHVRFIINKETGLNIIPVDYVSKVIVSIFQRTDVTQLNIVHNESFNIDRGIKLIMKEVGYSNFSMLSSGKAFEYKNNIEKAFYESIGKHLTPYLISTP
;
A
#
# COMPACT_ATOMS: atom_id res chain seq x y z
N ILE A 1 15.78 -3.20 -26.87
CA ILE A 1 15.30 -1.83 -27.12
C ILE A 1 14.39 -1.81 -28.35
N LYS A 2 14.81 -2.31 -29.55
CA LYS A 2 13.93 -2.37 -30.75
C LYS A 2 12.58 -3.05 -30.53
N GLN A 3 12.48 -3.99 -29.60
CA GLN A 3 11.21 -4.66 -29.25
C GLN A 3 10.23 -3.78 -28.44
N LEU A 4 10.67 -2.63 -27.91
CA LEU A 4 9.83 -1.69 -27.15
C LEU A 4 9.18 -0.64 -28.03
N GLU A 5 9.57 -0.53 -29.31
CA GLU A 5 9.06 0.50 -30.19
C GLU A 5 7.54 0.40 -30.39
N GLY A 6 6.84 1.47 -30.01
CA GLY A 6 5.38 1.51 -30.02
C GLY A 6 4.66 0.66 -28.96
N ALA A 7 5.39 0.10 -27.97
CA ALA A 7 4.79 -0.68 -26.90
C ALA A 7 4.10 0.19 -25.83
N TYR A 8 3.15 -0.42 -25.11
CA TYR A 8 2.70 0.09 -23.81
C TYR A 8 3.65 -0.44 -22.74
N PHE A 9 4.19 0.43 -21.93
CA PHE A 9 5.09 0.02 -20.85
C PHE A 9 4.40 0.17 -19.49
N ILE A 10 4.21 -0.95 -18.80
CA ILE A 10 3.60 -0.96 -17.45
C ILE A 10 4.72 -1.15 -16.42
N HIS A 11 5.00 -0.09 -15.66
CA HIS A 11 5.96 -0.13 -14.56
C HIS A 11 5.24 -0.43 -13.24
N SER A 12 5.31 -1.68 -12.81
CA SER A 12 4.74 -2.16 -11.55
C SER A 12 5.78 -2.58 -10.51
N ALA A 13 7.07 -2.48 -10.85
CA ALA A 13 8.13 -2.76 -9.91
C ALA A 13 8.15 -1.72 -8.78
N GLY A 14 8.38 -2.19 -7.56
CA GLY A 14 8.47 -1.33 -6.38
C GLY A 14 8.87 -2.11 -5.14
N PHE A 15 9.56 -1.43 -4.24
CA PHE A 15 10.00 -1.96 -2.96
C PHE A 15 9.03 -1.52 -1.87
N VAL A 16 8.06 -2.39 -1.53
CA VAL A 16 7.09 -2.12 -0.46
C VAL A 16 7.76 -2.36 0.89
N ASN A 17 8.18 -1.28 1.53
CA ASN A 17 8.70 -1.26 2.87
C ASN A 17 8.11 -0.06 3.62
N LEU A 18 7.26 -0.33 4.62
CA LEU A 18 6.57 0.69 5.41
C LEU A 18 7.38 1.11 6.64
N SER A 19 8.68 0.79 6.69
CA SER A 19 9.55 1.17 7.80
C SER A 19 9.60 2.68 7.97
N THR A 20 9.53 3.10 9.23
CA THR A 20 9.78 4.46 9.69
C THR A 20 11.23 4.65 10.17
N ASP A 21 12.04 3.60 10.14
CA ASP A 21 13.43 3.63 10.57
C ASP A 21 14.27 4.46 9.60
N ILE A 22 15.07 5.39 10.14
CA ILE A 22 15.83 6.37 9.35
C ILE A 22 16.83 5.70 8.41
N ASP A 23 17.47 4.63 8.85
CA ASP A 23 18.44 3.85 8.06
C ASP A 23 17.84 3.17 6.83
N GLN A 24 16.52 3.00 6.78
CA GLN A 24 15.81 2.40 5.64
C GLN A 24 15.34 3.43 4.61
N GLN A 25 15.29 4.71 4.96
CA GLN A 25 14.69 5.74 4.10
C GLN A 25 15.42 5.88 2.76
N ASP A 26 16.74 5.98 2.78
CA ASP A 26 17.53 6.12 1.54
C ASP A 26 17.33 4.95 0.60
N LYS A 27 17.31 3.72 1.12
CA LYS A 27 17.03 2.52 0.33
C LYS A 27 15.63 2.57 -0.26
N ILE A 28 14.62 2.96 0.53
CA ILE A 28 13.23 3.05 0.06
C ILE A 28 13.11 4.08 -1.08
N PHE A 29 13.73 5.25 -0.94
CA PHE A 29 13.77 6.26 -2.00
C PHE A 29 14.51 5.78 -3.24
N HIS A 30 15.67 5.15 -3.06
CA HIS A 30 16.45 4.60 -4.17
C HIS A 30 15.63 3.60 -4.98
N GLU A 31 15.05 2.60 -4.32
CA GLU A 31 14.29 1.53 -4.97
C GLU A 31 12.99 2.00 -5.64
N ASN A 32 12.31 3.01 -5.09
CA ASN A 32 11.01 3.44 -5.61
C ASN A 32 11.09 4.68 -6.50
N THR A 33 11.98 5.63 -6.21
CA THR A 33 12.07 6.89 -6.95
C THR A 33 13.20 6.85 -7.97
N PHE A 34 14.44 6.54 -7.55
CA PHE A 34 15.57 6.60 -8.47
C PHE A 34 15.53 5.50 -9.53
N HIS A 35 15.20 4.27 -9.17
CA HIS A 35 15.02 3.20 -10.16
C HIS A 35 13.88 3.50 -11.13
N THR A 36 12.77 4.06 -10.65
CA THR A 36 11.67 4.49 -11.53
C THR A 36 12.14 5.54 -12.53
N LYS A 37 12.90 6.55 -12.08
CA LYS A 37 13.49 7.57 -12.96
C LYS A 37 14.45 6.98 -13.99
N SER A 38 15.32 6.06 -13.56
CA SER A 38 16.28 5.39 -14.45
C SER A 38 15.58 4.56 -15.51
N ILE A 39 14.58 3.76 -15.13
CA ILE A 39 13.78 2.97 -16.05
C ILE A 39 13.04 3.87 -17.03
N PHE A 40 12.38 4.92 -16.54
CA PHE A 40 11.68 5.89 -17.39
C PHE A 40 12.59 6.49 -18.45
N ASN A 41 13.78 6.99 -18.06
CA ASN A 41 14.73 7.61 -18.99
C ASN A 41 15.20 6.64 -20.10
N VAL A 42 15.32 5.35 -19.77
CA VAL A 42 15.73 4.32 -20.75
C VAL A 42 14.60 3.96 -21.70
N VAL A 43 13.35 3.86 -21.23
CA VAL A 43 12.25 3.31 -22.02
C VAL A 43 11.41 4.38 -22.71
N SER A 44 11.30 5.58 -22.15
CA SER A 44 10.42 6.64 -22.66
C SER A 44 10.61 7.00 -24.13
N PRO A 45 11.81 6.94 -24.74
CA PRO A 45 11.98 7.23 -26.17
C PRO A 45 11.36 6.19 -27.11
N TYR A 46 11.03 5.00 -26.61
CA TYR A 46 10.63 3.85 -27.45
C TYR A 46 9.18 3.45 -27.27
N VAL A 47 8.54 3.89 -26.17
CA VAL A 47 7.19 3.46 -25.85
C VAL A 47 6.15 4.47 -26.30
N LYS A 48 4.98 4.00 -26.69
CA LYS A 48 3.87 4.89 -27.06
C LYS A 48 3.06 5.37 -25.86
N LYS A 49 3.24 4.72 -24.68
CA LYS A 49 2.58 5.11 -23.43
C LYS A 49 3.31 4.53 -22.24
N PHE A 50 3.48 5.34 -21.20
CA PHE A 50 4.06 4.91 -19.91
C PHE A 50 2.96 4.79 -18.85
N ILE A 51 2.80 3.61 -18.25
CA ILE A 51 1.79 3.32 -17.23
C ILE A 51 2.50 3.01 -15.92
N TYR A 52 2.26 3.82 -14.91
CA TYR A 52 2.89 3.66 -13.59
C TYR A 52 1.89 3.14 -12.57
N ILE A 53 2.22 2.00 -11.95
CA ILE A 53 1.45 1.48 -10.82
C ILE A 53 2.01 2.06 -9.54
N SER A 54 1.25 2.97 -8.95
CA SER A 54 1.57 3.64 -7.71
C SER A 54 0.78 3.05 -6.53
N THR A 55 0.32 3.89 -5.64
CA THR A 55 -0.51 3.52 -4.48
C THR A 55 -1.48 4.65 -4.14
N ALA A 56 -2.67 4.34 -3.66
CA ALA A 56 -3.60 5.34 -3.15
C ALA A 56 -3.00 6.16 -1.98
N PHE A 57 -2.06 5.57 -1.26
CA PHE A 57 -1.40 6.24 -0.12
C PHE A 57 -0.36 7.29 -0.53
N SER A 58 0.00 7.41 -1.80
CA SER A 58 0.82 8.52 -2.30
C SER A 58 0.16 9.89 -2.12
N SER A 59 -1.18 9.91 -1.92
CA SER A 59 -1.93 11.12 -1.56
C SER A 59 -1.59 11.68 -0.18
N GLY A 60 -0.83 10.97 0.64
CA GLY A 60 -0.46 11.39 1.99
C GLY A 60 -1.59 11.26 3.03
N ILE A 61 -1.39 11.94 4.17
CA ILE A 61 -2.35 11.95 5.27
C ILE A 61 -3.43 12.98 4.97
N ARG A 62 -4.60 12.51 4.54
CA ARG A 62 -5.76 13.33 4.19
C ARG A 62 -7.04 12.65 4.62
N SER A 63 -8.06 13.45 4.88
CA SER A 63 -9.43 12.99 5.11
C SER A 63 -10.36 13.46 3.98
N GLY A 64 -11.51 12.85 3.85
CA GLY A 64 -12.52 13.18 2.85
C GLY A 64 -12.23 12.65 1.46
N LEU A 65 -12.90 13.24 0.46
CA LEU A 65 -12.76 12.82 -0.95
C LEU A 65 -11.43 13.28 -1.55
N ILE A 66 -10.64 12.33 -2.01
CA ILE A 66 -9.34 12.60 -2.64
C ILE A 66 -9.50 12.54 -4.15
N SER A 67 -9.21 13.65 -4.83
CA SER A 67 -9.20 13.74 -6.30
C SER A 67 -8.18 12.78 -6.92
N ASN A 68 -8.45 12.36 -8.15
CA ASN A 68 -7.48 11.62 -8.96
C ASN A 68 -6.23 12.45 -9.30
N ASP A 69 -6.34 13.78 -9.41
CA ASP A 69 -5.19 14.68 -9.58
C ASP A 69 -5.00 15.53 -8.33
N PHE A 70 -3.95 15.25 -7.57
CA PHE A 70 -3.61 15.97 -6.33
C PHE A 70 -2.17 16.53 -6.33
N HIS A 71 -1.43 16.40 -7.43
CA HIS A 71 -0.05 16.91 -7.51
C HIS A 71 0.04 18.44 -7.62
N ASN A 72 -1.05 19.08 -7.99
CA ASN A 72 -1.09 20.54 -8.16
C ASN A 72 -1.50 21.29 -6.87
N LEU A 73 -1.48 20.63 -5.72
CA LEU A 73 -1.89 21.24 -4.47
C LEU A 73 -0.77 22.08 -3.89
N GLU A 74 -1.10 23.30 -3.48
CA GLU A 74 -0.17 24.26 -2.87
C GLU A 74 0.31 23.84 -1.48
N VAL A 75 -0.39 22.93 -0.83
CA VAL A 75 -0.08 22.50 0.54
C VAL A 75 0.86 21.29 0.52
N PRO A 76 1.99 21.34 1.24
CA PRO A 76 2.87 20.20 1.39
C PRO A 76 2.13 18.98 1.97
N LEU A 77 2.35 17.81 1.36
CA LEU A 77 1.75 16.57 1.82
C LEU A 77 2.59 15.94 2.92
N ALA A 78 1.97 15.67 4.06
CA ALA A 78 2.55 14.79 5.06
C ALA A 78 2.31 13.32 4.66
N HIS A 79 3.33 12.49 4.79
CA HIS A 79 3.27 11.05 4.52
C HIS A 79 3.57 10.27 5.80
N ARG A 80 3.03 9.07 5.93
CA ARG A 80 3.24 8.22 7.11
C ARG A 80 4.64 7.62 7.15
N ASN A 81 5.24 7.43 5.99
CA ASN A 81 6.57 6.81 5.84
C ASN A 81 7.21 7.19 4.50
N ALA A 82 8.50 6.83 4.38
CA ALA A 82 9.30 7.09 3.18
C ALA A 82 8.77 6.40 1.91
N TYR A 83 8.07 5.27 2.03
CA TYR A 83 7.48 4.59 0.88
C TYR A 83 6.38 5.42 0.22
N GLU A 84 5.42 5.93 0.99
CA GLU A 84 4.36 6.80 0.47
C GLU A 84 4.96 8.04 -0.21
N GLN A 85 5.93 8.67 0.45
CA GLN A 85 6.62 9.85 -0.06
C GLN A 85 7.40 9.55 -1.34
N ALA A 86 8.14 8.42 -1.39
CA ALA A 86 8.90 8.03 -2.57
C ALA A 86 8.00 7.75 -3.78
N LYS A 87 6.84 7.12 -3.56
CA LYS A 87 5.83 6.90 -4.62
C LYS A 87 5.27 8.23 -5.12
N PHE A 88 4.95 9.17 -4.24
CA PHE A 88 4.52 10.53 -4.61
C PHE A 88 5.55 11.25 -5.49
N HIS A 89 6.83 11.23 -5.09
CA HIS A 89 7.89 11.85 -5.89
C HIS A 89 8.09 11.19 -7.25
N ALA A 90 7.94 9.87 -7.33
CA ALA A 90 8.00 9.15 -8.60
C ALA A 90 6.84 9.54 -9.53
N GLU A 91 5.62 9.67 -9.01
CA GLU A 91 4.46 10.14 -9.76
C GLU A 91 4.66 11.55 -10.30
N ALA A 92 5.10 12.48 -9.45
CA ALA A 92 5.35 13.87 -9.83
C ALA A 92 6.40 13.96 -10.95
N PHE A 93 7.45 13.15 -10.87
CA PHE A 93 8.46 13.06 -11.93
C PHE A 93 7.86 12.52 -13.24
N ILE A 94 7.12 11.42 -13.19
CA ILE A 94 6.51 10.80 -14.39
C ILE A 94 5.54 11.78 -15.06
N LYS A 95 4.64 12.40 -14.29
CA LYS A 95 3.71 13.41 -14.80
C LYS A 95 4.47 14.49 -15.55
N LYS A 96 5.43 15.13 -14.88
CA LYS A 96 6.22 16.24 -15.45
C LYS A 96 6.96 15.85 -16.73
N GLU A 97 7.67 14.72 -16.71
CA GLU A 97 8.49 14.33 -17.87
C GLU A 97 7.62 13.83 -19.04
N CYS A 98 6.51 13.13 -18.78
CA CYS A 98 5.58 12.73 -19.82
C CYS A 98 4.92 13.95 -20.49
N GLU A 99 4.49 14.95 -19.73
CA GLU A 99 3.93 16.19 -20.26
C GLU A 99 4.96 16.96 -21.12
N LYS A 100 6.21 17.05 -20.64
CA LYS A 100 7.31 17.66 -21.40
C LYS A 100 7.64 16.95 -22.72
N LEU A 101 7.55 15.62 -22.73
CA LEU A 101 7.84 14.77 -23.89
C LEU A 101 6.62 14.57 -24.80
N ASN A 102 5.45 15.09 -24.45
CA ASN A 102 4.16 14.74 -25.07
C ASN A 102 3.93 13.22 -25.13
N LEU A 103 4.44 12.47 -24.16
CA LEU A 103 4.27 11.03 -24.04
C LEU A 103 2.97 10.72 -23.28
N PRO A 104 2.02 10.00 -23.88
CA PRO A 104 0.84 9.53 -23.16
C PRO A 104 1.22 8.74 -21.90
N TYR A 105 0.53 9.00 -20.79
CA TYR A 105 0.81 8.31 -19.54
C TYR A 105 -0.45 7.94 -18.74
N GLN A 106 -0.28 7.04 -17.80
CA GLN A 106 -1.26 6.75 -16.75
C GLN A 106 -0.56 6.55 -15.41
N ILE A 107 -1.11 7.16 -14.35
CA ILE A 107 -0.72 6.92 -12.96
C ILE A 107 -1.92 6.23 -12.30
N LEU A 108 -1.75 4.95 -11.97
CA LEU A 108 -2.80 4.10 -11.40
C LEU A 108 -2.47 3.80 -9.93
N ARG A 109 -3.38 4.12 -9.03
CA ARG A 109 -3.16 4.09 -7.57
C ARG A 109 -4.09 3.09 -6.89
N PRO A 110 -3.76 1.81 -6.89
CA PRO A 110 -4.50 0.85 -6.09
C PRO A 110 -4.34 1.12 -4.60
N SER A 111 -5.39 0.86 -3.82
CA SER A 111 -5.32 0.80 -2.36
C SER A 111 -4.60 -0.47 -1.90
N VAL A 112 -4.76 -0.88 -0.64
CA VAL A 112 -4.16 -2.14 -0.15
C VAL A 112 -4.71 -3.30 -0.97
N ILE A 113 -3.83 -3.98 -1.70
CA ILE A 113 -4.23 -5.13 -2.51
C ILE A 113 -4.28 -6.36 -1.61
N GLY A 114 -5.46 -6.97 -1.53
CA GLY A 114 -5.67 -8.16 -0.72
C GLY A 114 -6.78 -9.05 -1.26
N GLY A 115 -6.58 -10.36 -1.18
CA GLY A 115 -7.59 -11.29 -1.61
C GLY A 115 -7.76 -11.38 -3.12
N LYS A 116 -8.69 -12.27 -3.48
CA LYS A 116 -9.12 -12.58 -4.84
C LYS A 116 -10.63 -12.80 -4.78
N MET A 117 -11.40 -12.14 -5.62
CA MET A 117 -12.87 -12.16 -5.51
C MET A 117 -13.55 -12.57 -6.82
N LEU A 118 -12.98 -12.21 -7.96
CA LEU A 118 -13.65 -12.37 -9.26
C LEU A 118 -13.33 -13.70 -9.95
N SER A 119 -12.25 -14.36 -9.56
CA SER A 119 -11.86 -15.65 -10.10
C SER A 119 -12.40 -16.78 -9.21
N HIS A 120 -13.11 -17.73 -9.81
CA HIS A 120 -13.61 -18.93 -9.15
C HIS A 120 -12.57 -20.06 -9.03
N ASP A 121 -11.32 -19.78 -9.40
CA ASP A 121 -10.22 -20.72 -9.21
C ASP A 121 -9.89 -20.84 -7.72
N ASN A 122 -10.07 -22.03 -7.15
CA ASN A 122 -9.80 -22.33 -5.75
C ASN A 122 -8.30 -22.31 -5.39
N ARG A 123 -7.42 -22.17 -6.37
CA ARG A 123 -5.99 -22.01 -6.15
C ARG A 123 -5.68 -20.59 -5.72
N TYR A 124 -5.41 -20.44 -4.44
CA TYR A 124 -5.04 -19.17 -3.83
C TYR A 124 -3.60 -19.22 -3.35
N PHE A 125 -2.74 -18.45 -3.99
CA PHE A 125 -1.33 -18.35 -3.61
C PHE A 125 -0.98 -16.89 -3.34
N ILE A 126 -0.44 -16.63 -2.15
CA ILE A 126 0.10 -15.32 -1.77
C ILE A 126 1.61 -15.41 -1.87
N PRO A 127 2.22 -14.85 -2.91
CA PRO A 127 3.67 -14.98 -3.14
C PRO A 127 4.50 -14.24 -2.07
N LYS A 128 3.93 -13.19 -1.50
CA LYS A 128 4.58 -12.38 -0.47
C LYS A 128 3.58 -11.93 0.58
N HIS A 129 3.82 -12.30 1.83
CA HIS A 129 3.05 -11.78 2.93
C HIS A 129 3.45 -10.33 3.23
N SER A 130 2.52 -9.40 3.13
CA SER A 130 2.72 -7.99 3.45
C SER A 130 1.46 -7.41 4.08
N VAL A 131 1.59 -6.28 4.78
CA VAL A 131 0.49 -5.58 5.45
C VAL A 131 -0.36 -6.52 6.32
N ILE A 132 -1.64 -6.72 5.98
CA ILE A 132 -2.59 -7.57 6.74
C ILE A 132 -2.14 -9.03 6.84
N TYR A 133 -1.48 -9.55 5.81
CA TYR A 133 -0.98 -10.93 5.82
C TYR A 133 0.18 -11.15 6.78
N LEU A 134 0.98 -10.12 7.09
CA LEU A 134 2.02 -10.21 8.11
C LEU A 134 1.40 -10.38 9.50
N VAL A 135 0.33 -9.63 9.78
CA VAL A 135 -0.43 -9.77 11.04
C VAL A 135 -1.00 -11.18 11.17
N ALA A 136 -1.70 -11.64 10.13
CA ALA A 136 -2.26 -12.99 10.12
C ALA A 136 -1.18 -14.06 10.31
N LYS A 137 -0.06 -13.94 9.60
CA LYS A 137 1.07 -14.88 9.71
C LYS A 137 1.66 -14.91 11.12
N PHE A 138 1.92 -13.73 11.71
CA PHE A 138 2.48 -13.64 13.06
C PHE A 138 1.58 -14.35 14.07
N PHE A 139 0.29 -14.01 14.10
CA PHE A 139 -0.62 -14.59 15.08
C PHE A 139 -0.99 -16.04 14.78
N HIS A 140 -0.97 -16.47 13.53
CA HIS A 140 -1.13 -17.89 13.18
C HIS A 140 -0.01 -18.74 13.82
N PHE A 141 1.25 -18.34 13.68
CA PHE A 141 2.35 -19.06 14.32
C PHE A 141 2.29 -18.99 15.84
N THR A 142 1.97 -17.82 16.40
CA THR A 142 1.85 -17.64 17.84
C THR A 142 0.72 -18.49 18.44
N ALA A 143 -0.41 -18.61 17.73
CA ALA A 143 -1.54 -19.43 18.17
C ALA A 143 -1.22 -20.93 18.23
N GLN A 144 -0.28 -21.41 17.40
CA GLN A 144 0.16 -22.82 17.44
C GLN A 144 1.07 -23.13 18.65
N LEU A 145 1.67 -22.11 19.24
CA LEU A 145 2.55 -22.23 20.39
C LEU A 145 1.71 -22.00 21.67
N ARG A 146 1.08 -23.07 22.18
CA ARG A 146 0.13 -23.01 23.32
C ARG A 146 0.65 -22.23 24.54
N GLU A 147 1.96 -22.20 24.75
CA GLU A 147 2.64 -21.49 25.86
C GLU A 147 2.76 -19.97 25.60
N LEU A 148 2.47 -19.49 24.38
CA LEU A 148 2.68 -18.11 23.96
C LEU A 148 1.37 -17.37 23.64
N GLN A 149 0.26 -17.75 24.24
CA GLN A 149 -1.02 -17.06 24.06
C GLN A 149 -1.21 -15.91 25.09
N ASP A 150 -0.19 -15.10 25.24
CA ASP A 150 -0.25 -13.90 26.08
C ASP A 150 -1.23 -12.86 25.51
N HIS A 151 -1.78 -12.03 26.39
CA HIS A 151 -2.72 -11.00 25.97
C HIS A 151 -2.05 -9.91 25.14
N VAL A 152 -2.55 -9.67 23.92
CA VAL A 152 -2.06 -8.62 23.02
C VAL A 152 -3.08 -7.51 22.84
N ARG A 153 -2.64 -6.26 23.00
CA ARG A 153 -3.47 -5.07 22.81
C ARG A 153 -3.15 -4.40 21.48
N PHE A 154 -4.15 -4.19 20.65
CA PHE A 154 -4.02 -3.43 19.40
C PHE A 154 -4.37 -1.97 19.63
N ILE A 155 -3.44 -1.06 19.34
CA ILE A 155 -3.68 0.38 19.37
C ILE A 155 -4.40 0.75 18.08
N ILE A 156 -5.64 1.20 18.18
CA ILE A 156 -6.47 1.57 17.04
C ILE A 156 -7.28 2.83 17.30
N ASN A 157 -7.65 3.50 16.23
CA ASN A 157 -8.82 4.38 16.24
C ASN A 157 -10.00 3.57 15.68
N LYS A 158 -11.06 3.37 16.47
CA LYS A 158 -12.21 2.53 16.10
C LYS A 158 -12.98 3.06 14.89
N GLU A 159 -12.88 4.36 14.61
CA GLU A 159 -13.50 5.00 13.45
C GLU A 159 -12.67 4.84 12.18
N THR A 160 -11.43 4.39 12.30
CA THR A 160 -10.53 4.21 11.15
C THR A 160 -10.94 3.02 10.29
N GLY A 161 -10.85 3.23 8.98
CA GLY A 161 -11.01 2.20 7.99
C GLY A 161 -9.74 2.02 7.15
N LEU A 162 -9.50 0.81 6.67
CA LEU A 162 -8.48 0.51 5.68
C LEU A 162 -9.14 0.16 4.36
N ASN A 163 -8.79 0.88 3.30
CA ASN A 163 -9.28 0.56 1.97
C ASN A 163 -8.53 -0.64 1.42
N ILE A 164 -9.26 -1.70 1.09
CA ILE A 164 -8.71 -2.96 0.61
C ILE A 164 -9.45 -3.34 -0.67
N ILE A 165 -8.70 -3.76 -1.69
CA ILE A 165 -9.22 -4.10 -3.00
C ILE A 165 -8.66 -5.44 -3.50
N PRO A 166 -9.48 -6.30 -4.14
CA PRO A 166 -9.03 -7.60 -4.65
C PRO A 166 -8.01 -7.44 -5.81
N VAL A 167 -7.00 -8.30 -5.83
CA VAL A 167 -5.93 -8.26 -6.85
C VAL A 167 -6.45 -8.48 -8.28
N ASP A 168 -7.42 -9.36 -8.45
CA ASP A 168 -8.03 -9.66 -9.75
C ASP A 168 -8.93 -8.51 -10.25
N TYR A 169 -9.54 -7.76 -9.35
CA TYR A 169 -10.24 -6.52 -9.71
C TYR A 169 -9.25 -5.45 -10.19
N VAL A 170 -8.16 -5.22 -9.46
CA VAL A 170 -7.10 -4.28 -9.88
C VAL A 170 -6.58 -4.63 -11.27
N SER A 171 -6.28 -5.91 -11.52
CA SER A 171 -5.80 -6.39 -12.81
C SER A 171 -6.82 -6.13 -13.92
N LYS A 172 -8.10 -6.40 -13.69
CA LYS A 172 -9.17 -6.11 -14.66
C LYS A 172 -9.29 -4.62 -14.98
N VAL A 173 -9.23 -3.75 -13.96
CA VAL A 173 -9.26 -2.30 -14.17
C VAL A 173 -8.08 -1.89 -15.05
N ILE A 174 -6.85 -2.30 -14.73
CA ILE A 174 -5.65 -1.97 -15.50
C ILE A 174 -5.83 -2.40 -16.97
N VAL A 175 -6.26 -3.65 -17.20
CA VAL A 175 -6.46 -4.19 -18.56
C VAL A 175 -7.57 -3.45 -19.30
N SER A 176 -8.62 -2.99 -18.63
CA SER A 176 -9.73 -2.27 -19.28
C SER A 176 -9.38 -0.85 -19.69
N ILE A 177 -8.37 -0.24 -19.07
CA ILE A 177 -8.06 1.19 -19.28
C ILE A 177 -6.69 1.47 -19.89
N PHE A 178 -5.78 0.49 -20.02
CA PHE A 178 -4.40 0.75 -20.43
C PHE A 178 -4.30 1.43 -21.82
N GLN A 179 -5.25 1.19 -22.72
CA GLN A 179 -5.30 1.83 -24.04
C GLN A 179 -6.00 3.19 -24.04
N ARG A 180 -6.79 3.51 -23.03
CA ARG A 180 -7.56 4.77 -22.98
C ARG A 180 -6.65 5.97 -22.84
N THR A 181 -6.94 7.03 -23.56
CA THR A 181 -6.18 8.29 -23.55
C THR A 181 -6.82 9.36 -22.66
N ASP A 182 -8.10 9.21 -22.35
CA ASP A 182 -8.90 10.10 -21.51
C ASP A 182 -8.69 9.87 -19.99
N VAL A 183 -7.99 8.80 -19.61
CA VAL A 183 -7.66 8.49 -18.21
C VAL A 183 -6.16 8.63 -18.02
N THR A 184 -5.72 9.72 -17.42
CA THR A 184 -4.31 9.97 -17.08
C THR A 184 -3.97 9.59 -15.64
N GLN A 185 -4.92 9.72 -14.71
CA GLN A 185 -4.74 9.38 -13.30
C GLN A 185 -6.01 8.72 -12.77
N LEU A 186 -5.85 7.66 -11.97
CA LEU A 186 -6.97 6.94 -11.40
C LEU A 186 -6.62 6.33 -10.03
N ASN A 187 -7.44 6.63 -9.01
CA ASN A 187 -7.42 5.93 -7.75
C ASN A 187 -8.26 4.64 -7.89
N ILE A 188 -7.63 3.48 -7.75
CA ILE A 188 -8.30 2.17 -7.82
C ILE A 188 -8.58 1.72 -6.39
N VAL A 189 -9.76 2.07 -5.90
CA VAL A 189 -10.15 1.94 -4.49
C VAL A 189 -11.57 1.38 -4.37
N HIS A 190 -11.91 0.86 -3.21
CA HIS A 190 -13.29 0.53 -2.86
C HIS A 190 -14.01 1.81 -2.40
N ASN A 191 -15.32 1.90 -2.61
CA ASN A 191 -16.14 3.05 -2.20
C ASN A 191 -16.10 3.29 -0.69
N GLU A 192 -15.97 2.21 0.08
CA GLU A 192 -15.96 2.24 1.53
C GLU A 192 -14.68 1.58 2.05
N SER A 193 -14.12 2.14 3.12
CA SER A 193 -13.00 1.51 3.81
C SER A 193 -13.52 0.44 4.78
N PHE A 194 -12.80 -0.66 4.89
CA PHE A 194 -13.12 -1.72 5.82
C PHE A 194 -12.70 -1.33 7.23
N ASN A 195 -13.63 -1.35 8.18
CA ASN A 195 -13.38 -0.94 9.56
C ASN A 195 -12.28 -1.78 10.22
N ILE A 196 -11.29 -1.13 10.83
CA ILE A 196 -10.09 -1.76 11.39
C ILE A 196 -10.41 -2.68 12.57
N ASP A 197 -11.28 -2.27 13.48
CA ASP A 197 -11.69 -3.08 14.63
C ASP A 197 -12.28 -4.42 14.17
N ARG A 198 -13.18 -4.35 13.20
CA ARG A 198 -13.79 -5.54 12.58
C ARG A 198 -12.73 -6.39 11.85
N GLY A 199 -11.80 -5.74 11.13
CA GLY A 199 -10.74 -6.42 10.38
C GLY A 199 -9.82 -7.23 11.27
N ILE A 200 -9.33 -6.62 12.35
CA ILE A 200 -8.47 -7.32 13.32
C ILE A 200 -9.23 -8.50 13.95
N LYS A 201 -10.47 -8.30 14.38
CA LYS A 201 -11.29 -9.38 14.96
C LYS A 201 -11.46 -10.57 14.00
N LEU A 202 -11.67 -10.31 12.72
CA LEU A 202 -11.77 -11.38 11.71
C LEU A 202 -10.44 -12.11 11.54
N ILE A 203 -9.32 -11.39 11.43
CA ILE A 203 -8.00 -12.02 11.32
C ILE A 203 -7.73 -12.89 12.54
N MET A 204 -7.96 -12.38 13.75
CA MET A 204 -7.71 -13.12 14.99
C MET A 204 -8.58 -14.38 15.09
N LYS A 205 -9.84 -14.30 14.69
CA LYS A 205 -10.75 -15.46 14.62
C LYS A 205 -10.22 -16.53 13.65
N GLU A 206 -9.83 -16.14 12.44
CA GLU A 206 -9.35 -17.07 11.41
C GLU A 206 -8.01 -17.74 11.78
N VAL A 207 -7.14 -17.04 12.48
CA VAL A 207 -5.86 -17.62 12.93
C VAL A 207 -5.94 -18.35 14.27
N GLY A 208 -7.10 -18.33 14.94
CA GLY A 208 -7.33 -19.01 16.21
C GLY A 208 -6.69 -18.35 17.43
N TYR A 209 -6.43 -17.04 17.37
CA TYR A 209 -5.86 -16.28 18.49
C TYR A 209 -6.94 -15.46 19.21
N SER A 210 -7.33 -15.88 20.42
CA SER A 210 -8.47 -15.28 21.14
C SER A 210 -8.08 -14.28 22.23
N ASN A 211 -6.82 -14.29 22.69
CA ASN A 211 -6.38 -13.47 23.83
C ASN A 211 -5.89 -12.07 23.41
N PHE A 212 -6.81 -11.22 22.96
CA PHE A 212 -6.48 -9.86 22.55
C PHE A 212 -7.56 -8.84 22.93
N SER A 213 -7.19 -7.56 22.92
CA SER A 213 -8.12 -6.44 23.05
C SER A 213 -7.72 -5.23 22.22
N MET A 214 -8.67 -4.31 22.05
CA MET A 214 -8.43 -3.04 21.38
C MET A 214 -8.16 -1.94 22.41
N LEU A 215 -7.15 -1.13 22.16
CA LEU A 215 -6.78 0.03 22.97
C LEU A 215 -6.97 1.29 22.11
N SER A 216 -7.70 2.27 22.61
CA SER A 216 -7.86 3.54 21.92
C SER A 216 -6.51 4.26 21.79
N SER A 217 -6.25 4.84 20.61
CA SER A 217 -5.09 5.69 20.36
C SER A 217 -5.02 6.87 21.35
N GLY A 218 -3.81 7.37 21.60
CA GLY A 218 -3.59 8.53 22.51
C GLY A 218 -3.26 8.18 23.95
N LYS A 219 -3.26 6.89 24.36
CA LYS A 219 -2.77 6.46 25.68
C LYS A 219 -1.30 6.08 25.60
N ALA A 220 -0.56 6.37 26.68
CA ALA A 220 0.80 5.83 26.84
C ALA A 220 0.76 4.30 26.72
N PHE A 221 1.70 3.75 25.96
CA PHE A 221 1.73 2.32 25.68
C PHE A 221 3.08 1.73 26.10
N GLU A 222 3.01 0.83 27.07
CA GLU A 222 4.14 0.00 27.50
C GLU A 222 3.79 -1.46 27.24
N TYR A 223 4.75 -2.23 26.75
CA TYR A 223 4.55 -3.66 26.50
C TYR A 223 4.30 -4.41 27.80
N LYS A 224 3.26 -5.25 27.84
CA LYS A 224 2.92 -6.05 29.02
C LYS A 224 3.56 -7.44 28.99
N ASN A 225 3.98 -7.91 27.83
CA ASN A 225 4.58 -9.23 27.65
C ASN A 225 5.45 -9.28 26.40
N ASN A 226 6.17 -10.39 26.24
CA ASN A 226 7.11 -10.58 25.14
C ASN A 226 6.43 -10.72 23.76
N ILE A 227 5.22 -11.25 23.68
CA ILE A 227 4.50 -11.40 22.41
C ILE A 227 4.05 -10.03 21.91
N GLU A 228 3.50 -9.20 22.79
CA GLU A 228 3.11 -7.83 22.45
C GLU A 228 4.34 -7.03 22.00
N LYS A 229 5.46 -7.14 22.72
CA LYS A 229 6.72 -6.52 22.34
C LYS A 229 7.20 -7.00 20.97
N ALA A 230 7.26 -8.31 20.74
CA ALA A 230 7.69 -8.88 19.47
C ALA A 230 6.81 -8.45 18.29
N PHE A 231 5.48 -8.40 18.48
CA PHE A 231 4.56 -7.90 17.46
C PHE A 231 4.85 -6.44 17.10
N TYR A 232 4.93 -5.55 18.11
CA TYR A 232 5.11 -4.12 17.84
C TYR A 232 6.48 -3.79 17.29
N GLU A 233 7.54 -4.41 17.77
CA GLU A 233 8.90 -4.17 17.28
C GLU A 233 9.13 -4.70 15.85
N SER A 234 8.40 -5.73 15.43
CA SER A 234 8.55 -6.31 14.08
C SER A 234 7.53 -5.79 13.06
N ILE A 235 6.27 -5.70 13.43
CA ILE A 235 5.16 -5.43 12.49
C ILE A 235 4.35 -4.21 12.93
N GLY A 236 3.94 -4.16 14.19
CA GLY A 236 3.00 -3.18 14.71
C GLY A 236 3.47 -1.75 14.53
N LYS A 237 4.76 -1.45 14.76
CA LYS A 237 5.32 -0.11 14.60
C LYS A 237 5.11 0.47 13.20
N HIS A 238 5.12 -0.38 12.17
CA HIS A 238 4.94 0.04 10.77
C HIS A 238 3.47 0.14 10.37
N LEU A 239 2.59 -0.62 11.04
CA LEU A 239 1.15 -0.62 10.75
C LEU A 239 0.37 0.36 11.61
N THR A 240 0.81 0.65 12.83
CA THR A 240 0.11 1.56 13.77
C THR A 240 -0.27 2.90 13.12
N PRO A 241 0.58 3.58 12.31
CA PRO A 241 0.19 4.83 11.65
C PRO A 241 -1.07 4.74 10.80
N TYR A 242 -1.36 3.55 10.25
CA TYR A 242 -2.57 3.28 9.48
C TYR A 242 -3.77 2.90 10.36
N LEU A 243 -3.51 2.29 11.50
CA LEU A 243 -4.56 1.84 12.43
C LEU A 243 -5.13 2.97 13.29
N ILE A 244 -4.38 4.06 13.47
CA ILE A 244 -4.76 5.20 14.31
C ILE A 244 -5.13 6.46 13.51
N SER A 245 -4.99 6.45 12.17
CA SER A 245 -5.35 7.61 11.35
C SER A 245 -6.81 7.98 11.52
N THR A 246 -7.12 9.25 11.33
CA THR A 246 -8.50 9.73 11.17
C THR A 246 -9.05 9.26 9.83
N PRO A 247 -10.36 8.97 9.74
CA PRO A 247 -11.02 8.60 8.49
C PRO A 247 -10.93 9.69 7.43
#